data_dd6e6c63df1566a789ddd44ecb9f5ec2
#
_entry.id   dd6e6c63df1566a789ddd44ecb9f5ec2
#
_cell.length_a   1.000
_cell.length_b   1.000
_cell.length_c   1.000
_cell.angle_alpha   90.00
_cell.angle_beta   90.00
_cell.angle_gamma   90.00
#
_symmetry.space_group_name_H-M   'P 1'
#
loop_
_entity.id
_entity.type
_entity.pdbx_description
1 polymer ?
#
loop_
_entity_poly.entity_id
_entity_poly.type
_entity_poly.pdbx_seq_one_letter_code
_entity_poly.pdbx_strand_id
1 'polypeptide(L)'
;TVNFLHGIPHFAISIALRSKEEIVSGVIFDPIKNEIFYAEKNNGAFYNNHRIRVSKKNQINDCLFVTGGKIKNEPDLPYRKSGCAALDMAYVASGRYDGYFQDNLNLWDIAAGIILIQEAGGILNEINLSINKNIKIIASSTDINPKLLKKLDNF
;
A
#
# COMPACT_ATOMS: atom_id res chain seq x y z
N THR A 1 -4.99 14.10 4.79
CA THR A 1 -5.36 15.47 5.28
C THR A 1 -6.59 16.01 4.56
N VAL A 2 -6.63 15.96 3.20
CA VAL A 2 -7.77 16.48 2.42
C VAL A 2 -9.07 15.79 2.83
N ASN A 3 -9.10 14.47 2.90
CA ASN A 3 -10.28 13.72 3.35
C ASN A 3 -10.78 14.22 4.72
N PHE A 4 -9.87 14.35 5.67
CA PHE A 4 -10.22 14.82 7.03
C PHE A 4 -10.81 16.23 7.03
N LEU A 5 -10.20 17.17 6.30
CA LEU A 5 -10.69 18.56 6.20
C LEU A 5 -12.08 18.66 5.56
N HIS A 6 -12.41 17.73 4.68
CA HIS A 6 -13.73 17.68 4.02
C HIS A 6 -14.74 16.78 4.73
N GLY A 7 -14.42 16.27 5.93
CA GLY A 7 -15.32 15.36 6.66
C GLY A 7 -15.51 13.99 6.00
N ILE A 8 -14.63 13.62 5.07
CA ILE A 8 -14.65 12.29 4.44
C ILE A 8 -14.04 11.28 5.42
N PRO A 9 -14.78 10.27 5.89
CA PRO A 9 -14.34 9.34 6.92
C PRO A 9 -13.39 8.29 6.36
N HIS A 10 -12.27 8.72 5.76
CA HIS A 10 -11.25 7.86 5.18
C HIS A 10 -9.85 8.45 5.41
N PHE A 11 -9.30 8.19 6.57
CA PHE A 11 -7.97 8.60 7.04
C PHE A 11 -7.47 7.61 8.08
N ALA A 12 -6.17 7.62 8.37
CA ALA A 12 -5.56 6.67 9.28
C ALA A 12 -4.48 7.31 10.16
N ILE A 13 -4.16 6.61 11.24
CA ILE A 13 -2.92 6.76 11.99
C ILE A 13 -1.93 5.74 11.42
N SER A 14 -0.74 6.19 11.00
CA SER A 14 0.31 5.35 10.43
C SER A 14 1.61 5.56 11.20
N ILE A 15 2.14 4.49 11.78
CA ILE A 15 3.36 4.50 12.59
C ILE A 15 4.27 3.39 12.09
N ALA A 16 5.55 3.68 11.87
CA ALA A 16 6.55 2.69 11.52
C ALA A 16 7.81 2.85 12.36
N LEU A 17 8.43 1.72 12.67
CA LEU A 17 9.74 1.66 13.29
C LEU A 17 10.77 1.30 12.23
N ARG A 18 11.76 2.18 12.05
CA ARG A 18 12.94 1.93 11.21
C ARG A 18 14.15 1.62 12.09
N SER A 19 14.85 0.56 11.75
CA SER A 19 16.15 0.21 12.35
C SER A 19 17.19 0.17 11.24
N LYS A 20 18.17 1.08 11.29
CA LYS A 20 19.19 1.27 10.24
C LYS A 20 18.53 1.54 8.87
N GLU A 21 18.75 0.64 7.91
CA GLU A 21 18.27 0.75 6.53
C GLU A 21 16.96 -0.06 6.27
N GLU A 22 16.29 -0.53 7.35
CA GLU A 22 15.12 -1.40 7.21
C GLU A 22 13.94 -0.90 8.05
N ILE A 23 12.73 -1.08 7.55
CA ILE A 23 11.51 -0.94 8.35
C ILE A 23 11.25 -2.29 9.02
N VAL A 24 11.22 -2.29 10.35
CA VAL A 24 11.13 -3.52 11.14
C VAL A 24 9.76 -3.75 11.77
N SER A 25 8.94 -2.71 11.88
CA SER A 25 7.57 -2.82 12.37
C SER A 25 6.71 -1.70 11.82
N GLY A 26 5.41 -1.95 11.68
CA GLY A 26 4.46 -0.95 11.20
C GLY A 26 3.05 -1.21 11.70
N VAL A 27 2.33 -0.13 11.97
CA VAL A 27 0.92 -0.16 12.38
C VAL A 27 0.16 0.89 11.57
N ILE A 28 -0.98 0.50 11.03
CA ILE A 28 -1.95 1.41 10.40
C ILE A 28 -3.29 1.17 11.09
N PHE A 29 -3.88 2.24 11.63
CA PHE A 29 -5.16 2.19 12.31
C PHE A 29 -6.18 3.10 11.62
N ASP A 30 -7.29 2.52 11.18
CA ASP A 30 -8.48 3.24 10.71
C ASP A 30 -9.40 3.50 11.91
N PRO A 31 -9.48 4.72 12.45
CA PRO A 31 -10.29 5.01 13.62
C PRO A 31 -11.79 5.03 13.33
N ILE A 32 -12.18 5.15 12.07
CA ILE A 32 -13.59 5.18 11.67
C ILE A 32 -14.18 3.78 11.65
N LYS A 33 -13.43 2.82 11.09
CA LYS A 33 -13.88 1.43 11.00
C LYS A 33 -13.41 0.57 12.17
N ASN A 34 -12.59 1.14 13.06
CA ASN A 34 -11.94 0.41 14.14
C ASN A 34 -11.14 -0.79 13.63
N GLU A 35 -10.38 -0.57 12.55
CA GLU A 35 -9.55 -1.57 11.90
C GLU A 35 -8.08 -1.30 12.20
N ILE A 36 -7.37 -2.29 12.74
CA ILE A 36 -5.94 -2.21 12.98
C ILE A 36 -5.20 -3.21 12.08
N PHE A 37 -4.22 -2.71 11.33
CA PHE A 37 -3.30 -3.49 10.50
C PHE A 37 -1.91 -3.33 11.08
N TYR A 38 -1.20 -4.43 11.31
CA TYR A 38 0.16 -4.37 11.83
C TYR A 38 1.02 -5.50 11.30
N ALA A 39 2.31 -5.24 11.24
CA ALA A 39 3.31 -6.23 10.85
C ALA A 39 4.62 -5.98 11.60
N GLU A 40 5.35 -7.06 11.82
CA GLU A 40 6.71 -7.07 12.34
C GLU A 40 7.55 -7.99 11.47
N LYS A 41 8.79 -7.59 11.20
CA LYS A 41 9.72 -8.32 10.34
C LYS A 41 9.85 -9.79 10.76
N ASN A 42 9.64 -10.70 9.82
CA ASN A 42 9.63 -12.16 9.97
C ASN A 42 8.50 -12.75 10.82
N ASN A 43 7.53 -11.93 11.27
CA ASN A 43 6.39 -12.40 12.06
C ASN A 43 5.08 -12.43 11.26
N GLY A 44 5.05 -11.83 10.08
CA GLY A 44 3.88 -11.74 9.23
C GLY A 44 3.05 -10.48 9.46
N ALA A 45 2.00 -10.32 8.65
CA ALA A 45 1.07 -9.22 8.73
C ALA A 45 -0.29 -9.66 9.27
N PHE A 46 -0.94 -8.76 10.01
CA PHE A 46 -2.19 -9.05 10.73
C PHE A 46 -3.21 -7.92 10.55
N TYR A 47 -4.47 -8.29 10.55
CA TYR A 47 -5.64 -7.41 10.64
C TYR A 47 -6.52 -7.86 11.81
N ASN A 48 -6.75 -6.99 12.78
CA ASN A 48 -7.54 -7.32 13.99
C ASN A 48 -7.18 -8.71 14.56
N ASN A 49 -5.87 -8.99 14.72
CA ASN A 49 -5.28 -10.25 15.20
C ASN A 49 -5.42 -11.47 14.25
N HIS A 50 -6.01 -11.33 13.09
CA HIS A 50 -6.05 -12.37 12.07
C HIS A 50 -4.91 -12.18 11.06
N ARG A 51 -4.19 -13.25 10.76
CA ARG A 51 -3.10 -13.22 9.78
C ARG A 51 -3.65 -12.92 8.39
N ILE A 52 -3.04 -11.97 7.68
CA ILE A 52 -3.45 -11.55 6.35
C ILE A 52 -2.42 -11.90 5.29
N ARG A 53 -2.86 -11.91 4.04
CA ARG A 53 -2.06 -12.12 2.84
C ARG A 53 -2.57 -11.22 1.73
N VAL A 54 -1.67 -10.84 0.82
CA VAL A 54 -2.03 -10.21 -0.44
C VAL A 54 -2.92 -11.12 -1.28
N SER A 55 -3.62 -10.54 -2.24
CA SER A 55 -4.47 -11.27 -3.18
C SER A 55 -3.73 -12.40 -3.90
N LYS A 56 -4.42 -13.50 -4.18
CA LYS A 56 -3.93 -14.65 -4.93
C LYS A 56 -4.36 -14.64 -6.40
N LYS A 57 -5.00 -13.57 -6.86
CA LYS A 57 -5.39 -13.45 -8.27
C LYS A 57 -4.15 -13.44 -9.16
N ASN A 58 -4.28 -14.04 -10.33
CA ASN A 58 -3.22 -14.15 -11.33
C ASN A 58 -3.62 -13.59 -12.71
N GLN A 59 -4.90 -13.19 -12.88
CA GLN A 59 -5.38 -12.53 -14.08
C GLN A 59 -5.59 -11.04 -13.82
N ILE A 60 -4.90 -10.18 -14.57
CA ILE A 60 -4.92 -8.72 -14.34
C ILE A 60 -6.31 -8.12 -14.58
N ASN A 61 -7.10 -8.72 -15.47
CA ASN A 61 -8.46 -8.25 -15.77
C ASN A 61 -9.46 -8.50 -14.63
N ASP A 62 -9.14 -9.40 -13.70
CA ASP A 62 -9.96 -9.68 -12.52
C ASP A 62 -9.55 -8.84 -11.31
N CYS A 63 -8.50 -8.02 -11.47
CA CYS A 63 -7.91 -7.25 -10.40
C CYS A 63 -8.56 -5.88 -10.26
N LEU A 64 -8.61 -5.37 -9.03
CA LEU A 64 -8.95 -4.00 -8.70
C LEU A 64 -7.75 -3.33 -8.02
N PHE A 65 -7.30 -2.23 -8.61
CA PHE A 65 -6.17 -1.47 -8.12
C PHE A 65 -6.59 -0.23 -7.34
N VAL A 66 -5.66 0.38 -6.64
CA VAL A 66 -5.89 1.65 -5.93
C VAL A 66 -4.70 2.59 -6.10
N THR A 67 -4.98 3.89 -6.11
CA THR A 67 -4.03 4.98 -6.20
C THR A 67 -4.57 6.21 -5.49
N GLY A 68 -3.72 7.16 -5.11
CA GLY A 68 -4.15 8.43 -4.52
C GLY A 68 -3.66 9.65 -5.28
N GLY A 69 -2.73 9.46 -6.20
CA GLY A 69 -2.04 10.54 -6.89
C GLY A 69 -2.74 11.08 -8.15
N LYS A 70 -2.12 12.11 -8.72
CA LYS A 70 -2.44 12.55 -10.08
C LYS A 70 -1.78 11.60 -11.06
N ILE A 71 -2.55 11.04 -11.97
CA ILE A 71 -2.08 10.17 -13.02
C ILE A 71 -1.99 11.00 -14.29
N LYS A 72 -0.80 11.10 -14.89
CA LYS A 72 -0.60 11.83 -16.15
C LYS A 72 -1.15 11.04 -17.34
N ASN A 73 -0.85 9.76 -17.38
CA ASN A 73 -1.35 8.82 -18.37
C ASN A 73 -2.16 7.76 -17.65
N GLU A 74 -3.48 7.78 -17.85
CA GLU A 74 -4.35 6.81 -17.17
C GLU A 74 -4.08 5.40 -17.69
N PRO A 75 -3.70 4.46 -16.82
CA PRO A 75 -3.49 3.09 -17.25
C PRO A 75 -4.83 2.43 -17.56
N ASP A 76 -4.84 1.55 -18.55
CA ASP A 76 -5.97 0.69 -18.87
C ASP A 76 -6.10 -0.44 -17.81
N LEU A 77 -6.58 -0.05 -16.63
CA LEU A 77 -6.77 -0.88 -15.44
C LEU A 77 -7.97 -0.36 -14.63
N PRO A 78 -8.79 -1.24 -14.04
CA PRO A 78 -9.81 -0.80 -13.09
C PRO A 78 -9.14 -0.37 -11.79
N TYR A 79 -9.31 0.89 -11.39
CA TYR A 79 -8.74 1.40 -10.14
C TYR A 79 -9.69 2.33 -9.38
N ARG A 80 -9.35 2.59 -8.12
CA ARG A 80 -10.02 3.55 -7.24
C ARG A 80 -9.02 4.62 -6.80
N LYS A 81 -9.53 5.82 -6.51
CA LYS A 81 -8.77 6.91 -5.88
C LYS A 81 -9.36 7.15 -4.49
N SER A 82 -8.65 6.75 -3.45
CA SER A 82 -9.14 6.84 -2.08
C SER A 82 -8.66 8.09 -1.34
N GLY A 83 -7.44 8.53 -1.63
CA GLY A 83 -6.80 9.68 -1.00
C GLY A 83 -6.16 9.37 0.36
N CYS A 84 -5.93 8.10 0.70
CA CYS A 84 -5.23 7.69 1.92
C CYS A 84 -4.25 6.54 1.63
N ALA A 85 -3.00 6.88 1.30
CA ALA A 85 -1.95 5.92 0.93
C ALA A 85 -1.76 4.80 1.97
N ALA A 86 -1.78 5.14 3.26
CA ALA A 86 -1.63 4.15 4.32
C ALA A 86 -2.74 3.08 4.28
N LEU A 87 -4.02 3.49 4.18
CA LEU A 87 -5.14 2.55 4.08
C LEU A 87 -5.11 1.77 2.77
N ASP A 88 -4.72 2.41 1.66
CA ASP A 88 -4.60 1.75 0.36
C ASP A 88 -3.60 0.58 0.44
N MET A 89 -2.43 0.82 1.04
CA MET A 89 -1.41 -0.22 1.23
C MET A 89 -1.85 -1.30 2.22
N ALA A 90 -2.56 -0.94 3.31
CA ALA A 90 -3.14 -1.91 4.23
C ALA A 90 -4.20 -2.81 3.55
N TYR A 91 -4.98 -2.24 2.64
CA TYR A 91 -5.98 -2.99 1.89
C TYR A 91 -5.35 -3.89 0.83
N VAL A 92 -4.21 -3.51 0.25
CA VAL A 92 -3.42 -4.43 -0.59
C VAL A 92 -2.86 -5.57 0.24
N ALA A 93 -2.26 -5.29 1.41
CA ALA A 93 -1.72 -6.31 2.31
C ALA A 93 -2.78 -7.32 2.77
N SER A 94 -4.04 -6.89 2.90
CA SER A 94 -5.18 -7.75 3.28
C SER A 94 -5.93 -8.37 2.09
N GLY A 95 -5.48 -8.15 0.86
CA GLY A 95 -6.11 -8.70 -0.35
C GLY A 95 -7.45 -8.06 -0.74
N ARG A 96 -7.81 -6.91 -0.14
CA ARG A 96 -9.01 -6.14 -0.51
C ARG A 96 -8.82 -5.43 -1.85
N TYR A 97 -7.60 -4.94 -2.11
CA TYR A 97 -7.11 -4.51 -3.43
C TYR A 97 -6.01 -5.44 -3.90
N ASP A 98 -5.86 -5.56 -5.20
CA ASP A 98 -4.90 -6.46 -5.82
C ASP A 98 -3.54 -5.80 -6.06
N GLY A 99 -3.49 -4.47 -6.04
CA GLY A 99 -2.26 -3.70 -6.09
C GLY A 99 -2.48 -2.21 -5.88
N TYR A 100 -1.38 -1.53 -5.59
CA TYR A 100 -1.28 -0.10 -5.35
C TYR A 100 -0.19 0.51 -6.22
N PHE A 101 -0.44 1.69 -6.77
CA PHE A 101 0.56 2.45 -7.48
C PHE A 101 0.34 3.95 -7.26
N GLN A 102 1.40 4.66 -6.90
CA GLN A 102 1.37 6.11 -6.71
C GLN A 102 2.80 6.67 -6.75
N ASP A 103 2.93 7.87 -7.28
CA ASP A 103 4.15 8.69 -7.23
C ASP A 103 4.03 9.82 -6.21
N ASN A 104 5.11 10.56 -6.05
CA ASN A 104 5.18 11.78 -5.24
C ASN A 104 4.71 11.59 -3.79
N LEU A 105 5.06 10.45 -3.19
CA LEU A 105 4.76 10.11 -1.80
C LEU A 105 5.87 10.53 -0.86
N ASN A 106 5.52 10.72 0.40
CA ASN A 106 6.48 10.88 1.47
C ASN A 106 6.70 9.55 2.21
N LEU A 107 7.89 9.36 2.76
CA LEU A 107 8.23 8.11 3.45
C LEU A 107 7.27 7.81 4.61
N TRP A 108 6.87 8.83 5.38
CA TRP A 108 5.95 8.65 6.51
C TRP A 108 4.52 8.24 6.11
N ASP A 109 4.11 8.47 4.86
CA ASP A 109 2.81 8.04 4.34
C ASP A 109 2.77 6.53 4.04
N ILE A 110 3.94 5.92 3.80
CA ILE A 110 4.07 4.58 3.23
C ILE A 110 4.87 3.60 4.08
N ALA A 111 5.68 4.07 5.02
CA ALA A 111 6.63 3.23 5.75
C ALA A 111 5.94 2.02 6.44
N ALA A 112 4.82 2.24 7.14
CA ALA A 112 4.07 1.14 7.74
C ALA A 112 3.46 0.20 6.69
N GLY A 113 3.01 0.74 5.56
CA GLY A 113 2.46 -0.04 4.46
C GLY A 113 3.51 -0.93 3.77
N ILE A 114 4.77 -0.49 3.70
CA ILE A 114 5.87 -1.28 3.13
C ILE A 114 6.02 -2.60 3.88
N ILE A 115 6.22 -2.56 5.19
CA ILE A 115 6.39 -3.78 5.98
C ILE A 115 5.12 -4.64 5.99
N LEU A 116 3.93 -4.03 6.00
CA LEU A 116 2.66 -4.76 5.91
C LEU A 116 2.58 -5.58 4.63
N ILE A 117 2.89 -4.99 3.48
CA ILE A 117 2.83 -5.69 2.18
C ILE A 117 3.90 -6.78 2.11
N GLN A 118 5.12 -6.52 2.54
CA GLN A 118 6.20 -7.50 2.56
C GLN A 118 5.85 -8.72 3.42
N GLU A 119 5.39 -8.49 4.63
CA GLU A 119 5.02 -9.55 5.57
C GLU A 119 3.70 -10.28 5.20
N ALA A 120 2.87 -9.65 4.39
CA ALA A 120 1.70 -10.29 3.77
C ALA A 120 2.05 -11.14 2.53
N GLY A 121 3.33 -11.18 2.12
CA GLY A 121 3.80 -11.92 0.95
C GLY A 121 3.63 -11.18 -0.38
N GLY A 122 3.46 -9.86 -0.33
CA GLY A 122 3.47 -9.00 -1.50
C GLY A 122 4.88 -8.55 -1.90
N ILE A 123 4.98 -7.91 -3.04
CA ILE A 123 6.20 -7.34 -3.59
C ILE A 123 6.02 -5.85 -3.86
N LEU A 124 7.08 -5.08 -3.67
CA LEU A 124 7.17 -3.66 -4.01
C LEU A 124 8.35 -3.43 -4.94
N ASN A 125 8.31 -2.33 -5.70
CA ASN A 125 9.50 -1.83 -6.36
C ASN A 125 10.58 -1.47 -5.34
N GLU A 126 11.82 -1.35 -5.77
CA GLU A 126 12.92 -0.90 -4.93
C GLU A 126 12.65 0.52 -4.40
N ILE A 127 12.85 0.71 -3.10
CA ILE A 127 12.62 1.97 -2.40
C ILE A 127 13.89 2.35 -1.65
N ASN A 128 14.40 3.54 -1.98
CA ASN A 128 15.51 4.11 -1.23
C ASN A 128 14.97 4.78 0.05
N LEU A 129 15.15 4.12 1.19
CA LEU A 129 14.70 4.62 2.49
C LEU A 129 15.48 5.84 3.00
N SER A 130 16.59 6.22 2.36
CA SER A 130 17.31 7.47 2.69
C SER A 130 16.60 8.72 2.14
N ILE A 131 15.66 8.54 1.22
CA ILE A 131 14.85 9.61 0.64
C ILE A 131 13.53 9.71 1.39
N ASN A 132 13.15 10.93 1.79
CA ASN A 132 11.93 11.16 2.57
C ASN A 132 10.75 11.67 1.74
N LYS A 133 10.97 12.07 0.47
CA LYS A 133 9.96 12.68 -0.40
C LYS A 133 10.11 12.20 -1.84
N ASN A 134 9.07 12.42 -2.64
CA ASN A 134 9.04 12.07 -4.07
C ASN A 134 9.28 10.57 -4.33
N ILE A 135 8.73 9.73 -3.46
CA ILE A 135 8.85 8.27 -3.58
C ILE A 135 7.74 7.77 -4.51
N LYS A 136 8.11 6.86 -5.41
CA LYS A 136 7.19 6.10 -6.24
C LYS A 136 7.02 4.70 -5.67
N ILE A 137 5.77 4.25 -5.52
CA ILE A 137 5.40 2.92 -5.07
C ILE A 137 4.61 2.21 -6.15
N ILE A 138 4.97 0.96 -6.40
CA ILE A 138 4.16 -0.02 -7.12
C ILE A 138 4.21 -1.30 -6.29
N ALA A 139 3.06 -1.76 -5.84
CA ALA A 139 2.94 -2.90 -4.95
C ALA A 139 1.78 -3.83 -5.36
N SER A 140 2.00 -5.13 -5.28
CA SER A 140 0.98 -6.15 -5.55
C SER A 140 1.45 -7.53 -5.05
N SER A 141 0.69 -8.60 -5.36
CA SER A 141 1.20 -9.96 -5.27
C SER A 141 2.29 -10.23 -6.31
N THR A 142 3.11 -11.25 -6.09
CA THR A 142 4.17 -11.68 -7.02
C THR A 142 3.62 -12.06 -8.39
N ASP A 143 2.43 -12.66 -8.45
CA ASP A 143 1.82 -13.15 -9.70
C ASP A 143 1.31 -12.02 -10.59
N ILE A 144 0.88 -10.91 -9.99
CA ILE A 144 0.32 -9.75 -10.70
C ILE A 144 1.39 -8.69 -10.99
N ASN A 145 2.44 -8.59 -10.19
CA ASN A 145 3.43 -7.53 -10.28
C ASN A 145 4.03 -7.33 -11.69
N PRO A 146 4.51 -8.37 -12.41
CA PRO A 146 5.07 -8.18 -13.75
C PRO A 146 4.05 -7.64 -14.75
N LYS A 147 2.77 -8.04 -14.61
CA LYS A 147 1.68 -7.60 -15.49
C LYS A 147 1.29 -6.15 -15.17
N LEU A 148 1.28 -5.80 -13.88
CA LEU A 148 1.02 -4.44 -13.42
C LEU A 148 2.11 -3.47 -13.90
N LEU A 149 3.39 -3.83 -13.74
CA LEU A 149 4.51 -3.03 -14.23
C LEU A 149 4.39 -2.74 -15.72
N LYS A 150 4.06 -3.75 -16.54
CA LYS A 150 3.86 -3.59 -17.98
C LYS A 150 2.72 -2.61 -18.33
N LYS A 151 1.64 -2.59 -17.54
CA LYS A 151 0.53 -1.63 -17.72
C LYS A 151 0.87 -0.22 -17.24
N LEU A 152 1.89 -0.08 -16.40
CA LEU A 152 2.36 1.18 -15.81
C LEU A 152 3.65 1.70 -16.47
N ASP A 153 4.08 1.19 -17.62
CA ASP A 153 5.35 1.57 -18.29
C ASP A 153 5.49 3.07 -18.54
N ASN A 154 4.37 3.80 -18.64
CA ASN A 154 4.32 5.27 -18.83
C ASN A 154 3.74 6.02 -17.62
N PHE A 155 3.66 5.39 -16.47
CA PHE A 155 3.16 5.95 -15.23
C PHE A 155 4.24 6.74 -14.47
#